data_7f4cdf8660a2987fd7dce8e7baceed18
#
_entry.id   7f4cdf8660a2987fd7dce8e7baceed18
#
_cell.length_a   1.000
_cell.length_b   1.000
_cell.length_c   1.000
_cell.angle_alpha   90.00
_cell.angle_beta   90.00
_cell.angle_gamma   90.00
#
_symmetry.space_group_name_H-M   'P 1'
#
loop_
_entity.id
_entity.type
_entity.pdbx_description
1 polymer ?
#
loop_
_entity_poly.entity_id
_entity_poly.type
_entity_poly.pdbx_seq_one_letter_code
_entity_poly.pdbx_strand_id
1 'polypeptide(L)'
;MKVLVTGSAGFIGFHLVEKLIRKGYEVIGLDNLNDYYDVNLKYARLRESGISNEAKSWNKLIQSNVHAGYVFIRMNLEDKYAINYLFQRQEFDCVINLAAQAGVRYSLENPDVYLQSNVIGFHNILEACRNFPVKHLLF
;
A
#
# COMPACT_ATOMS: atom_id res chain seq x y z
N MET A 1 -7.41 -1.28 -16.18
CA MET A 1 -6.13 -1.72 -15.61
C MET A 1 -6.22 -1.59 -14.09
N LYS A 2 -5.88 -2.67 -13.39
CA LYS A 2 -5.92 -2.71 -11.92
C LYS A 2 -4.51 -2.54 -11.37
N VAL A 3 -4.33 -1.56 -10.48
CA VAL A 3 -3.02 -1.14 -9.96
C VAL A 3 -2.98 -1.30 -8.44
N LEU A 4 -1.96 -1.99 -7.93
CA LEU A 4 -1.62 -1.96 -6.51
C LEU A 4 -0.65 -0.80 -6.25
N VAL A 5 -0.96 0.05 -5.28
CA VAL A 5 -0.05 1.10 -4.78
C VAL A 5 0.23 0.85 -3.32
N THR A 6 1.47 0.46 -2.98
CA THR A 6 1.89 0.36 -1.57
C THR A 6 2.37 1.71 -1.05
N GLY A 7 2.24 1.95 0.24
CA GLY A 7 2.51 3.27 0.82
C GLY A 7 1.47 4.33 0.41
N SER A 8 0.26 3.89 0.11
CA SER A 8 -0.81 4.71 -0.48
C SER A 8 -1.33 5.82 0.43
N ALA A 9 -1.18 5.72 1.75
CA ALA A 9 -1.52 6.77 2.70
C ALA A 9 -0.36 7.74 2.98
N GLY A 10 0.83 7.47 2.42
CA GLY A 10 1.98 8.37 2.45
C GLY A 10 1.79 9.59 1.55
N PHE A 11 2.75 10.54 1.60
CA PHE A 11 2.64 11.77 0.81
C PHE A 11 2.61 11.50 -0.70
N ILE A 12 3.60 10.77 -1.21
CA ILE A 12 3.67 10.46 -2.65
C ILE A 12 2.54 9.53 -3.06
N GLY A 13 2.28 8.48 -2.25
CA GLY A 13 1.27 7.47 -2.55
C GLY A 13 -0.14 8.03 -2.67
N PHE A 14 -0.53 8.94 -1.78
CA PHE A 14 -1.81 9.62 -1.83
C PHE A 14 -2.03 10.36 -3.16
N HIS A 15 -1.08 11.21 -3.55
CA HIS A 15 -1.19 11.97 -4.81
C HIS A 15 -1.16 11.08 -6.05
N LEU A 16 -0.41 9.98 -6.00
CA LEU A 16 -0.41 9.00 -7.08
C LEU A 16 -1.75 8.30 -7.22
N VAL A 17 -2.33 7.84 -6.10
CA VAL A 17 -3.66 7.20 -6.07
C VAL A 17 -4.70 8.12 -6.69
N GLU A 18 -4.77 9.38 -6.25
CA GLU A 18 -5.68 10.38 -6.82
C GLU A 18 -5.51 10.55 -8.33
N LYS A 19 -4.27 10.59 -8.81
CA LYS A 19 -3.97 10.73 -10.23
C LYS A 19 -4.38 9.50 -11.04
N LEU A 20 -4.18 8.29 -10.50
CA LEU A 20 -4.56 7.05 -11.17
C LEU A 20 -6.09 6.92 -11.26
N ILE A 21 -6.81 7.24 -10.19
CA ILE A 21 -8.28 7.24 -10.16
C ILE A 21 -8.84 8.20 -11.21
N ARG A 22 -8.32 9.43 -11.30
CA ARG A 22 -8.73 10.42 -12.31
C ARG A 22 -8.48 9.95 -13.75
N LYS A 23 -7.53 9.05 -13.95
CA LYS A 23 -7.26 8.41 -15.25
C LYS A 23 -8.13 7.19 -15.53
N GLY A 24 -9.05 6.83 -14.62
CA GLY A 24 -9.97 5.71 -14.78
C GLY A 24 -9.38 4.33 -14.46
N TYR A 25 -8.26 4.27 -13.73
CA TYR A 25 -7.73 2.99 -13.27
C TYR A 25 -8.45 2.50 -12.02
N GLU A 26 -8.56 1.18 -11.88
CA GLU A 26 -8.92 0.55 -10.61
C GLU A 26 -7.67 0.52 -9.72
N VAL A 27 -7.78 1.05 -8.52
CA VAL A 27 -6.63 1.17 -7.61
C VAL A 27 -6.93 0.46 -6.30
N ILE A 28 -6.01 -0.40 -5.87
CA ILE A 28 -5.97 -0.89 -4.51
C ILE A 28 -4.78 -0.22 -3.82
N GLY A 29 -5.08 0.61 -2.83
CA GLY A 29 -4.09 1.23 -1.97
C GLY A 29 -3.79 0.34 -0.77
N LEU A 30 -2.52 0.14 -0.48
CA LEU A 30 -2.02 -0.61 0.67
C LEU A 30 -1.13 0.28 1.52
N ASP A 31 -1.36 0.31 2.84
CA ASP A 31 -0.50 0.98 3.82
C ASP A 31 -0.67 0.29 5.18
N ASN A 32 0.36 0.25 6.01
CA ASN A 32 0.25 -0.31 7.35
C ASN A 32 -0.20 0.72 8.39
N LEU A 33 -0.26 2.00 8.00
CA LEU A 33 -0.64 3.11 8.87
C LEU A 33 0.25 3.20 10.12
N ASN A 34 1.56 2.97 9.95
CA ASN A 34 2.50 3.15 11.05
C ASN A 34 2.54 4.60 11.52
N ASP A 35 3.01 4.80 12.72
CA ASP A 35 3.06 6.08 13.44
C ASP A 35 4.45 6.74 13.42
N TYR A 36 5.32 6.34 12.52
CA TYR A 36 6.66 6.96 12.38
C TYR A 36 6.57 8.47 12.15
N TYR A 37 5.61 8.91 11.32
CA TYR A 37 5.11 10.28 11.28
C TYR A 37 3.74 10.33 11.95
N ASP A 38 3.19 11.52 12.15
CA ASP A 38 1.83 11.67 12.70
C ASP A 38 0.83 10.90 11.83
N VAL A 39 0.31 9.81 12.38
CA VAL A 39 -0.63 8.92 11.71
C VAL A 39 -1.94 9.62 11.32
N ASN A 40 -2.31 10.71 12.00
CA ASN A 40 -3.49 11.50 11.67
C ASN A 40 -3.42 12.10 10.27
N LEU A 41 -2.22 12.39 9.75
CA LEU A 41 -2.02 12.81 8.36
C LEU A 41 -2.43 11.70 7.38
N LYS A 42 -2.10 10.43 7.68
CA LYS A 42 -2.52 9.28 6.87
C LYS A 42 -4.03 9.11 6.88
N TYR A 43 -4.64 9.18 8.05
CA TYR A 43 -6.11 9.12 8.17
C TYR A 43 -6.82 10.29 7.48
N ALA A 44 -6.25 11.50 7.53
CA ALA A 44 -6.81 12.66 6.82
C ALA A 44 -6.82 12.43 5.30
N ARG A 45 -5.72 11.95 4.71
CA ARG A 45 -5.62 11.59 3.29
C ARG A 45 -6.62 10.51 2.90
N LEU A 46 -6.73 9.44 3.72
CA LEU A 46 -7.68 8.37 3.47
C LEU A 46 -9.14 8.89 3.48
N ARG A 47 -9.50 9.77 4.44
CA ARG A 47 -10.83 10.38 4.48
C ARG A 47 -11.10 11.23 3.25
N GLU A 48 -10.11 12.00 2.77
CA GLU A 48 -10.22 12.80 1.54
C GLU A 48 -10.50 11.92 0.32
N SER A 49 -9.86 10.75 0.24
CA SER A 49 -10.11 9.74 -0.79
C SER A 49 -11.35 8.87 -0.52
N GLY A 50 -12.19 9.23 0.46
CA GLY A 50 -13.45 8.54 0.75
C GLY A 50 -13.31 7.19 1.48
N ILE A 51 -12.19 6.94 2.16
CA ILE A 51 -12.00 5.74 2.97
C ILE A 51 -12.47 5.99 4.40
N SER A 52 -13.36 5.13 4.88
CA SER A 52 -13.96 5.23 6.20
C SER A 52 -12.98 4.86 7.34
N ASN A 53 -13.41 5.11 8.59
CA ASN A 53 -12.66 4.73 9.79
C ASN A 53 -12.42 3.21 9.93
N GLU A 54 -13.11 2.38 9.14
CA GLU A 54 -12.86 0.94 9.05
C GLU A 54 -11.46 0.60 8.54
N ALA A 55 -10.77 1.58 7.92
CA ALA A 55 -9.36 1.48 7.52
C ALA A 55 -8.42 1.09 8.68
N LYS A 56 -8.84 1.22 9.94
CA LYS A 56 -8.11 0.74 11.11
C LYS A 56 -8.03 -0.79 11.19
N SER A 57 -8.97 -1.50 10.57
CA SER A 57 -9.00 -2.96 10.57
C SER A 57 -7.93 -3.53 9.65
N TRP A 58 -7.18 -4.51 10.18
CA TRP A 58 -6.16 -5.21 9.39
C TRP A 58 -6.76 -6.15 8.35
N ASN A 59 -6.13 -6.21 7.19
CA ASN A 59 -6.40 -7.16 6.11
C ASN A 59 -7.85 -7.14 5.60
N LYS A 60 -8.55 -6.01 5.78
CA LYS A 60 -9.90 -5.78 5.29
C LYS A 60 -9.89 -4.80 4.13
N LEU A 61 -10.50 -5.17 3.01
CA LEU A 61 -10.71 -4.29 1.86
C LEU A 61 -11.82 -3.30 2.17
N ILE A 62 -11.52 -2.01 2.08
CA ILE A 62 -12.45 -0.91 2.36
C ILE A 62 -12.69 -0.14 1.06
N GLN A 63 -13.90 -0.21 0.56
CA GLN A 63 -14.31 0.53 -0.64
C GLN A 63 -14.43 2.02 -0.34
N SER A 64 -13.87 2.85 -1.21
CA SER A 64 -14.10 4.30 -1.16
C SER A 64 -15.57 4.63 -1.40
N ASN A 65 -16.13 5.55 -0.62
CA ASN A 65 -17.47 6.07 -0.80
C ASN A 65 -17.54 7.27 -1.78
N VAL A 66 -16.39 7.72 -2.27
CA VAL A 66 -16.27 8.86 -3.23
C VAL A 66 -15.83 8.34 -4.60
N HIS A 67 -14.95 7.36 -4.65
CA HIS A 67 -14.36 6.83 -5.88
C HIS A 67 -14.67 5.33 -6.05
N ALA A 68 -15.56 4.98 -6.96
CA ALA A 68 -15.92 3.58 -7.22
C ALA A 68 -14.73 2.69 -7.60
N GLY A 69 -13.70 3.24 -8.24
CA GLY A 69 -12.49 2.54 -8.64
C GLY A 69 -11.39 2.46 -7.55
N TYR A 70 -11.66 2.88 -6.32
CA TYR A 70 -10.65 2.89 -5.25
C TYR A 70 -11.04 2.03 -4.06
N VAL A 71 -10.13 1.14 -3.69
CA VAL A 71 -10.23 0.29 -2.48
C VAL A 71 -8.94 0.47 -1.67
N PHE A 72 -9.06 0.51 -0.36
CA PHE A 72 -7.92 0.55 0.56
C PHE A 72 -7.83 -0.72 1.40
N ILE A 73 -6.61 -1.13 1.73
CA ILE A 73 -6.34 -2.22 2.68
C ILE A 73 -5.20 -1.84 3.62
N ARG A 74 -5.42 -2.02 4.92
CA ARG A 74 -4.36 -1.92 5.91
C ARG A 74 -3.63 -3.26 6.01
N MET A 75 -2.36 -3.30 5.62
CA MET A 75 -1.59 -4.54 5.57
C MET A 75 -0.10 -4.27 5.75
N ASN A 76 0.62 -5.18 6.39
CA ASN A 76 2.08 -5.16 6.43
C ASN A 76 2.66 -5.90 5.22
N LEU A 77 3.71 -5.35 4.60
CA LEU A 77 4.41 -6.01 3.49
C LEU A 77 5.15 -7.27 3.93
N GLU A 78 5.60 -7.32 5.17
CA GLU A 78 6.27 -8.49 5.76
C GLU A 78 5.35 -9.67 6.01
N ASP A 79 4.02 -9.48 5.98
CA ASP A 79 3.04 -10.57 6.02
C ASP A 79 2.92 -11.25 4.64
N LYS A 80 3.81 -12.22 4.41
CA LYS A 80 3.87 -12.98 3.17
C LYS A 80 2.55 -13.65 2.79
N TYR A 81 1.82 -14.18 3.78
CA TYR A 81 0.57 -14.90 3.52
C TYR A 81 -0.53 -13.93 3.09
N ALA A 82 -0.66 -12.81 3.77
CA ALA A 82 -1.62 -11.77 3.43
C ALA A 82 -1.34 -11.17 2.05
N ILE A 83 -0.08 -10.88 1.73
CA ILE A 83 0.34 -10.37 0.40
C ILE A 83 -0.01 -11.38 -0.70
N ASN A 84 0.38 -12.66 -0.55
CA ASN A 84 0.05 -13.68 -1.55
C ASN A 84 -1.46 -13.84 -1.74
N TYR A 85 -2.22 -13.84 -0.65
CA TYR A 85 -3.69 -13.92 -0.71
C TYR A 85 -4.30 -12.73 -1.46
N LEU A 86 -3.80 -11.51 -1.20
CA LEU A 86 -4.24 -10.30 -1.91
C LEU A 86 -3.98 -10.42 -3.42
N PHE A 87 -2.77 -10.82 -3.81
CA PHE A 87 -2.40 -10.97 -5.22
C PHE A 87 -3.24 -12.04 -5.92
N GLN A 88 -3.44 -13.20 -5.28
CA GLN A 88 -4.26 -14.28 -5.82
C GLN A 88 -5.71 -13.84 -6.10
N ARG A 89 -6.26 -12.95 -5.26
CA ARG A 89 -7.66 -12.54 -5.35
C ARG A 89 -7.89 -11.34 -6.27
N GLN A 90 -6.88 -10.50 -6.47
CA GLN A 90 -7.08 -9.21 -7.11
C GLN A 90 -6.58 -9.15 -8.57
N GLU A 91 -5.70 -10.05 -9.01
CA GLU A 91 -5.20 -10.11 -10.39
C GLU A 91 -4.70 -8.74 -10.88
N PHE A 92 -3.62 -8.24 -10.27
CA PHE A 92 -3.06 -6.93 -10.61
C PHE A 92 -2.42 -6.90 -12.00
N ASP A 93 -2.66 -5.84 -12.76
CA ASP A 93 -1.91 -5.54 -13.99
C ASP A 93 -0.57 -4.85 -13.70
N CYS A 94 -0.53 -4.01 -12.67
CA CYS A 94 0.63 -3.20 -12.32
C CYS A 94 0.77 -3.08 -10.80
N VAL A 95 2.01 -3.08 -10.32
CA VAL A 95 2.35 -2.83 -8.92
C VAL A 95 3.28 -1.62 -8.84
N ILE A 96 2.97 -0.67 -7.97
CA ILE A 96 3.81 0.49 -7.67
C ILE A 96 4.14 0.45 -6.19
N ASN A 97 5.38 0.03 -5.88
CA ASN A 97 5.85 -0.14 -4.51
C ASN A 97 6.52 1.12 -4.01
N LEU A 98 5.78 1.93 -3.25
CA LEU A 98 6.28 3.15 -2.59
C LEU A 98 6.45 2.99 -1.08
N ALA A 99 5.96 1.87 -0.51
CA ALA A 99 6.08 1.63 0.91
C ALA A 99 7.53 1.32 1.26
N ALA A 100 8.07 2.11 2.17
CA ALA A 100 9.38 1.89 2.76
C ALA A 100 9.47 2.61 4.11
N GLN A 101 10.28 2.09 5.02
CA GLN A 101 10.71 2.84 6.19
C GLN A 101 11.80 3.82 5.74
N ALA A 102 11.55 5.11 5.91
CA ALA A 102 12.47 6.20 5.60
C ALA A 102 13.10 6.79 6.87
N GLY A 103 14.11 7.64 6.69
CA GLY A 103 14.75 8.37 7.78
C GLY A 103 16.08 7.78 8.24
N VAL A 104 17.21 8.35 7.79
CA VAL A 104 18.57 7.82 8.08
C VAL A 104 18.85 7.76 9.59
N ARG A 105 18.48 8.77 10.35
CA ARG A 105 18.75 8.79 11.80
C ARG A 105 18.02 7.68 12.57
N TYR A 106 16.78 7.45 12.25
CA TYR A 106 15.96 6.41 12.86
C TYR A 106 16.50 5.00 12.59
N SER A 107 17.23 4.78 11.49
CA SER A 107 17.87 3.49 11.20
C SER A 107 18.97 3.13 12.20
N LEU A 108 19.56 4.11 12.88
CA LEU A 108 20.53 3.89 13.95
C LEU A 108 19.87 3.49 15.27
N GLU A 109 18.63 3.93 15.47
CA GLU A 109 17.86 3.64 16.70
C GLU A 109 17.08 2.32 16.58
N ASN A 110 16.51 2.05 15.40
CA ASN A 110 15.69 0.85 15.14
C ASN A 110 15.97 0.28 13.74
N PRO A 111 17.11 -0.41 13.54
CA PRO A 111 17.46 -0.98 12.24
C PRO A 111 16.52 -2.11 11.77
N ASP A 112 15.91 -2.84 12.71
CA ASP A 112 15.05 -3.98 12.40
C ASP A 112 13.83 -3.59 11.56
N VAL A 113 13.25 -2.42 11.80
CA VAL A 113 12.11 -1.91 11.01
C VAL A 113 12.48 -1.74 9.54
N TYR A 114 13.73 -1.32 9.25
CA TYR A 114 14.22 -1.18 7.87
C TYR A 114 14.42 -2.53 7.19
N LEU A 115 14.95 -3.51 7.91
CA LEU A 115 15.09 -4.88 7.37
C LEU A 115 13.71 -5.49 7.10
N GLN A 116 12.80 -5.39 8.05
CA GLN A 116 11.45 -5.95 7.90
C GLN A 116 10.69 -5.29 6.75
N SER A 117 10.62 -3.97 6.73
CA SER A 117 9.83 -3.25 5.72
C SER A 117 10.51 -3.21 4.35
N ASN A 118 11.81 -2.83 4.30
CA ASN A 118 12.48 -2.53 3.03
C ASN A 118 13.14 -3.74 2.39
N VAL A 119 13.48 -4.78 3.16
CA VAL A 119 14.09 -6.01 2.62
C VAL A 119 13.05 -7.12 2.55
N ILE A 120 12.51 -7.55 3.68
CA ILE A 120 11.55 -8.66 3.73
C ILE A 120 10.24 -8.28 3.03
N GLY A 121 9.69 -7.10 3.33
CA GLY A 121 8.48 -6.60 2.70
C GLY A 121 8.61 -6.47 1.19
N PHE A 122 9.71 -5.88 0.71
CA PHE A 122 9.94 -5.77 -0.74
C PHE A 122 10.18 -7.14 -1.40
N HIS A 123 10.92 -8.04 -0.74
CA HIS A 123 11.07 -9.43 -1.20
C HIS A 123 9.71 -10.11 -1.38
N ASN A 124 8.78 -9.94 -0.44
CA ASN A 124 7.44 -10.51 -0.55
C ASN A 124 6.66 -9.94 -1.76
N ILE A 125 6.80 -8.66 -2.08
CA ILE A 125 6.21 -8.06 -3.29
C ILE A 125 6.83 -8.68 -4.55
N LEU A 126 8.16 -8.85 -4.61
CA LEU A 126 8.83 -9.50 -5.74
C LEU A 126 8.35 -10.94 -5.95
N GLU A 127 8.27 -11.72 -4.87
CA GLU A 127 7.78 -13.10 -4.92
C GLU A 127 6.30 -13.18 -5.32
N ALA A 128 5.47 -12.26 -4.82
CA ALA A 128 4.08 -12.19 -5.23
C ALA A 128 3.93 -11.85 -6.72
N CYS A 129 4.70 -10.90 -7.25
CA CYS A 129 4.73 -10.60 -8.68
C CYS A 129 5.25 -11.77 -9.53
N ARG A 130 6.17 -12.58 -8.99
CA ARG A 130 6.65 -13.80 -9.67
C ARG A 130 5.60 -14.90 -9.71
N ASN A 131 4.86 -15.09 -8.62
CA ASN A 131 3.84 -16.13 -8.49
C ASN A 131 2.52 -15.75 -9.19
N PHE A 132 2.22 -14.46 -9.24
CA PHE A 132 1.03 -13.87 -9.90
C PHE A 132 1.54 -12.77 -10.85
N PRO A 133 1.93 -13.13 -12.09
CA PRO A 133 2.63 -12.22 -13.00
C PRO A 133 1.87 -10.94 -13.27
N VAL A 134 2.56 -9.81 -13.12
CA VAL A 134 2.08 -8.47 -13.44
C VAL A 134 2.79 -7.94 -14.69
N LYS A 135 2.17 -7.00 -15.41
CA LYS A 135 2.76 -6.40 -16.62
C LYS A 135 3.92 -5.46 -16.27
N HIS A 136 3.79 -4.74 -15.15
CA HIS A 136 4.81 -3.79 -14.68
C HIS A 136 4.91 -3.80 -13.16
N LEU A 137 6.16 -3.77 -12.66
CA LEU A 137 6.49 -3.47 -11.29
C LEU A 137 7.41 -2.23 -11.28
N LEU A 138 6.97 -1.16 -10.58
CA LEU A 138 7.74 0.05 -10.33
C LEU A 138 8.08 0.13 -8.84
N PHE A 139 9.31 0.58 -8.52
CA PHE A 139 9.77 0.75 -7.14
C PHE A 139 10.88 1.80 -7.05
#